data_2d49780a487050a7180490a27d09e18b
#
_entry.id   2d49780a487050a7180490a27d09e18b
#
_cell.length_a   1.000
_cell.length_b   1.000
_cell.length_c   1.000
_cell.angle_alpha   90.00
_cell.angle_beta   90.00
_cell.angle_gamma   90.00
#
_symmetry.space_group_name_H-M   'P 1'
#
loop_
_entity.id
_entity.type
_entity.pdbx_description
1 polymer ?
#
loop_
_entity_poly.entity_id
_entity_poly.type
_entity_poly.pdbx_seq_one_letter_code
_entity_poly.pdbx_strand_id
1 'polypeptide(L)'
;MDPETPDELELATQHIIWPDVDQVWEYRENARQAITGIIENTSLNLPIHPQHPLWALLMGIEHSRIHFETSSMLLRQLPVEHVRLPSGWNYVPSHGETPHNQMQEIPGGLVKLGKKENDLTFGWDSEYGSLEIVVRPFLASKNLITNGEFLRFVQAGGYENSEYWHGESWRWKQQNNVQHPKFWLLENSHNYKYRATFDILELPLDWPVEVNYYEAMAYCQWQGTRLMTEAEWNRAWEFSTNNQITRNNNYNLNLKYISPSPVGMFSEISGLADLQGNLWEWLSSTFSPLPGFTTHYLYEDQSAPFFDGKHQMMVGGSWATNGTMALPCYRNWFRPYFYQHVGFRTAMSL
;
A
#
# COMPACT_ATOMS: atom_id res chain seq x y z
N MET A 1 11.26 10.78 -13.70
CA MET A 1 11.91 11.28 -12.47
C MET A 1 11.33 10.46 -11.32
N ASP A 2 12.17 9.83 -10.53
CA ASP A 2 11.73 9.00 -9.41
C ASP A 2 11.49 9.91 -8.19
N PRO A 3 10.24 10.04 -7.71
CA PRO A 3 9.92 10.92 -6.58
C PRO A 3 10.54 10.46 -5.26
N GLU A 4 11.07 9.23 -5.22
CA GLU A 4 11.76 8.67 -4.07
C GLU A 4 13.26 9.01 -4.05
N THR A 5 13.77 9.73 -5.06
CA THR A 5 15.14 10.23 -5.14
C THR A 5 15.17 11.76 -5.09
N PRO A 6 15.18 12.37 -3.88
CA PRO A 6 15.10 13.83 -3.70
C PRO A 6 16.16 14.62 -4.48
N ASP A 7 17.36 14.07 -4.61
CA ASP A 7 18.48 14.73 -5.31
C ASP A 7 18.19 14.91 -6.81
N GLU A 8 17.50 13.95 -7.45
CA GLU A 8 17.07 14.07 -8.85
C GLU A 8 16.02 15.16 -9.01
N LEU A 9 15.11 15.27 -8.05
CA LEU A 9 14.07 16.31 -8.05
C LEU A 9 14.68 17.70 -7.86
N GLU A 10 15.62 17.86 -6.95
CA GLU A 10 16.31 19.11 -6.69
C GLU A 10 17.08 19.57 -7.94
N LEU A 11 17.85 18.70 -8.58
CA LEU A 11 18.57 19.01 -9.81
C LEU A 11 17.63 19.42 -10.96
N ALA A 12 16.50 18.75 -11.09
CA ALA A 12 15.53 19.05 -12.15
C ALA A 12 14.80 20.40 -11.93
N THR A 13 14.67 20.85 -10.69
CA THR A 13 13.92 22.06 -10.34
C THR A 13 14.78 23.32 -10.25
N GLN A 14 16.11 23.20 -10.20
CA GLN A 14 17.04 24.33 -10.04
C GLN A 14 16.93 25.45 -11.08
N HIS A 15 16.39 25.16 -12.26
CA HIS A 15 16.28 26.12 -13.37
C HIS A 15 14.84 26.47 -13.75
N ILE A 16 13.85 26.05 -12.94
CA ILE A 16 12.45 26.36 -13.22
C ILE A 16 12.13 27.79 -12.78
N ILE A 17 11.66 28.59 -13.73
CA ILE A 17 11.04 29.87 -13.43
C ILE A 17 9.58 29.61 -13.04
N TRP A 18 9.30 29.69 -11.76
CA TRP A 18 7.96 29.46 -11.24
C TRP A 18 7.04 30.64 -11.60
N PRO A 19 5.79 30.39 -12.03
CA PRO A 19 4.82 31.45 -12.27
C PRO A 19 4.41 32.12 -10.95
N ASP A 20 3.90 33.33 -11.03
CA ASP A 20 3.30 34.03 -9.91
C ASP A 20 2.07 33.27 -9.37
N VAL A 21 1.78 33.42 -8.09
CA VAL A 21 0.66 32.74 -7.41
C VAL A 21 -0.67 33.04 -8.11
N ASP A 22 -0.88 34.28 -8.55
CA ASP A 22 -2.10 34.68 -9.27
C ASP A 22 -2.24 33.94 -10.62
N GLN A 23 -1.15 33.74 -11.33
CA GLN A 23 -1.13 32.95 -12.58
C GLN A 23 -1.45 31.48 -12.32
N VAL A 24 -0.99 30.92 -11.21
CA VAL A 24 -1.34 29.55 -10.80
C VAL A 24 -2.83 29.44 -10.49
N TRP A 25 -3.42 30.42 -9.81
CA TRP A 25 -4.85 30.44 -9.54
C TRP A 25 -5.70 30.60 -10.79
N GLU A 26 -5.30 31.46 -11.72
CA GLU A 26 -5.96 31.60 -13.01
C GLU A 26 -5.91 30.33 -13.84
N TYR A 27 -4.74 29.67 -13.91
CA TYR A 27 -4.60 28.39 -14.59
C TYR A 27 -5.52 27.32 -13.97
N ARG A 28 -5.54 27.22 -12.65
CA ARG A 28 -6.39 26.28 -11.92
C ARG A 28 -7.88 26.51 -12.21
N GLU A 29 -8.31 27.77 -12.23
CA GLU A 29 -9.72 28.10 -12.51
C GLU A 29 -10.09 27.77 -13.96
N ASN A 30 -9.23 28.07 -14.91
CA ASN A 30 -9.43 27.71 -16.32
C ASN A 30 -9.51 26.19 -16.50
N ALA A 31 -8.63 25.44 -15.87
CA ALA A 31 -8.65 23.97 -15.88
C ALA A 31 -9.95 23.43 -15.24
N ARG A 32 -10.38 23.99 -14.11
CA ARG A 32 -11.63 23.62 -13.44
C ARG A 32 -12.84 23.83 -14.36
N GLN A 33 -12.92 24.98 -15.02
CA GLN A 33 -14.02 25.27 -15.95
C GLN A 33 -14.04 24.31 -17.14
N ALA A 34 -12.88 24.01 -17.74
CA ALA A 34 -12.78 23.07 -18.84
C ALA A 34 -13.23 21.66 -18.42
N ILE A 35 -12.76 21.16 -17.26
CA ILE A 35 -13.14 19.85 -16.71
C ILE A 35 -14.64 19.80 -16.40
N THR A 36 -15.20 20.84 -15.77
CA THR A 36 -16.63 20.95 -15.48
C THR A 36 -17.44 20.88 -16.77
N GLY A 37 -17.04 21.64 -17.81
CA GLY A 37 -17.70 21.59 -19.10
C GLY A 37 -17.68 20.21 -19.76
N ILE A 38 -16.59 19.46 -19.62
CA ILE A 38 -16.51 18.07 -20.11
C ILE A 38 -17.48 17.18 -19.34
N ILE A 39 -17.51 17.27 -18.01
CA ILE A 39 -18.41 16.47 -17.17
C ILE A 39 -19.88 16.72 -17.50
N GLU A 40 -20.27 17.98 -17.67
CA GLU A 40 -21.66 18.37 -17.91
C GLU A 40 -22.15 18.00 -19.33
N ASN A 41 -21.25 17.98 -20.33
CA ASN A 41 -21.63 17.85 -21.73
C ASN A 41 -21.26 16.50 -22.36
N THR A 42 -20.63 15.60 -21.63
CA THR A 42 -20.19 14.30 -22.17
C THR A 42 -20.94 13.14 -21.52
N SER A 43 -21.52 12.29 -22.37
CA SER A 43 -22.14 11.06 -21.89
C SER A 43 -21.11 10.03 -21.42
N LEU A 44 -21.30 9.51 -20.23
CA LEU A 44 -20.45 8.45 -19.68
C LEU A 44 -20.95 7.08 -20.17
N ASN A 45 -20.25 6.51 -21.12
CA ASN A 45 -20.52 5.16 -21.63
C ASN A 45 -19.45 4.20 -21.07
N LEU A 46 -19.87 3.21 -20.29
CA LEU A 46 -18.99 2.19 -19.73
C LEU A 46 -18.85 0.98 -20.68
N PRO A 47 -17.72 0.29 -20.65
CA PRO A 47 -16.51 0.50 -19.85
C PRO A 47 -15.64 1.66 -20.35
N ILE A 48 -14.87 2.26 -19.44
CA ILE A 48 -13.84 3.26 -19.78
C ILE A 48 -12.51 2.51 -19.89
N HIS A 49 -12.16 2.10 -21.08
CA HIS A 49 -10.88 1.45 -21.39
C HIS A 49 -9.78 2.49 -21.72
N PRO A 50 -8.50 2.10 -21.78
CA PRO A 50 -7.37 3.04 -21.97
C PRO A 50 -7.48 3.96 -23.19
N GLN A 51 -8.17 3.55 -24.25
CA GLN A 51 -8.37 4.39 -25.46
C GLN A 51 -9.64 5.24 -25.41
N HIS A 52 -10.42 5.17 -24.32
CA HIS A 52 -11.65 5.95 -24.22
C HIS A 52 -11.35 7.45 -24.00
N PRO A 53 -12.04 8.39 -24.67
CA PRO A 53 -11.77 9.83 -24.53
C PRO A 53 -11.86 10.37 -23.09
N LEU A 54 -12.70 9.76 -22.25
CA LEU A 54 -12.86 10.13 -20.84
C LEU A 54 -11.84 9.44 -19.90
N TRP A 55 -10.91 8.66 -20.43
CA TRP A 55 -9.91 7.99 -19.58
C TRP A 55 -9.09 8.99 -18.78
N ALA A 56 -8.67 10.11 -19.40
CA ALA A 56 -7.92 11.16 -18.73
C ALA A 56 -8.68 11.79 -17.55
N LEU A 57 -10.00 11.94 -17.66
CA LEU A 57 -10.83 12.43 -16.55
C LEU A 57 -10.83 11.49 -15.37
N LEU A 58 -11.04 10.18 -15.61
CA LEU A 58 -11.01 9.17 -14.55
C LEU A 58 -9.60 9.01 -13.98
N MET A 59 -8.58 9.05 -14.81
CA MET A 59 -7.18 9.07 -14.38
C MET A 59 -6.91 10.24 -13.42
N GLY A 60 -7.35 11.44 -13.73
CA GLY A 60 -7.19 12.60 -12.85
C GLY A 60 -7.89 12.44 -11.50
N ILE A 61 -9.05 11.78 -11.46
CA ILE A 61 -9.76 11.45 -10.22
C ILE A 61 -8.96 10.42 -9.40
N GLU A 62 -8.54 9.31 -9.99
CA GLU A 62 -7.76 8.27 -9.31
C GLU A 62 -6.39 8.80 -8.87
N HIS A 63 -5.72 9.61 -9.69
CA HIS A 63 -4.47 10.27 -9.33
C HIS A 63 -4.61 11.20 -8.12
N SER A 64 -5.71 11.99 -8.05
CA SER A 64 -6.00 12.82 -6.88
C SER A 64 -6.20 11.97 -5.61
N ARG A 65 -6.75 10.77 -5.75
CA ARG A 65 -6.91 9.82 -4.63
C ARG A 65 -5.57 9.29 -4.13
N ILE A 66 -4.61 9.03 -5.03
CA ILE A 66 -3.23 8.68 -4.65
C ILE A 66 -2.63 9.79 -3.79
N HIS A 67 -2.82 11.05 -4.19
CA HIS A 67 -2.32 12.19 -3.43
C HIS A 67 -2.96 12.36 -2.06
N PHE A 68 -4.21 11.97 -1.83
CA PHE A 68 -4.77 11.93 -0.49
C PHE A 68 -4.00 10.97 0.43
N GLU A 69 -3.69 9.78 -0.05
CA GLU A 69 -2.96 8.80 0.72
C GLU A 69 -1.51 9.23 0.97
N THR A 70 -0.79 9.66 -0.06
CA THR A 70 0.59 10.13 0.12
C THR A 70 0.68 11.38 1.00
N SER A 71 -0.29 12.30 0.91
CA SER A 71 -0.38 13.45 1.80
C SER A 71 -0.59 13.06 3.26
N SER A 72 -1.37 12.01 3.54
CA SER A 72 -1.56 11.51 4.91
C SER A 72 -0.25 11.00 5.51
N MET A 73 0.61 10.36 4.70
CA MET A 73 1.97 9.95 5.11
C MET A 73 2.88 11.14 5.39
N LEU A 74 2.82 12.18 4.56
CA LEU A 74 3.61 13.41 4.77
C LEU A 74 3.15 14.13 6.05
N LEU A 75 1.85 14.26 6.27
CA LEU A 75 1.28 14.82 7.51
C LEU A 75 1.76 14.08 8.75
N ARG A 76 1.81 12.76 8.70
CA ARG A 76 2.25 11.93 9.82
C ARG A 76 3.74 12.13 10.17
N GLN A 77 4.55 12.56 9.22
CA GLN A 77 5.98 12.83 9.43
C GLN A 77 6.25 14.23 10.04
N LEU A 78 5.25 15.11 10.06
CA LEU A 78 5.37 16.39 10.76
C LEU A 78 5.47 16.19 12.27
N PRO A 79 6.13 17.11 12.99
CA PRO A 79 6.08 17.12 14.45
C PRO A 79 4.64 17.12 14.96
N VAL A 80 4.34 16.32 15.97
CA VAL A 80 2.96 16.09 16.44
C VAL A 80 2.28 17.38 16.92
N GLU A 81 3.04 18.34 17.41
CA GLU A 81 2.57 19.66 17.85
C GLU A 81 2.09 20.56 16.70
N HIS A 82 2.44 20.22 15.46
CA HIS A 82 2.02 20.96 14.26
C HIS A 82 0.79 20.37 13.57
N VAL A 83 0.29 19.24 14.05
CA VAL A 83 -0.90 18.60 13.49
C VAL A 83 -1.99 18.49 14.56
N ARG A 84 -3.23 18.48 14.13
CA ARG A 84 -4.38 18.35 15.04
C ARG A 84 -5.45 17.46 14.43
N LEU A 85 -5.94 16.52 15.24
CA LEU A 85 -7.04 15.66 14.88
C LEU A 85 -8.29 16.47 14.47
N PRO A 86 -8.79 16.34 13.26
CA PRO A 86 -10.03 17.02 12.85
C PRO A 86 -11.23 16.56 13.68
N SER A 87 -12.16 17.47 13.90
CA SER A 87 -13.41 17.16 14.61
C SER A 87 -14.22 16.09 13.88
N GLY A 88 -14.68 15.10 14.63
CA GLY A 88 -15.47 13.98 14.09
C GLY A 88 -14.64 12.81 13.55
N TRP A 89 -13.32 12.91 13.53
CA TRP A 89 -12.41 11.81 13.18
C TRP A 89 -11.97 11.08 14.43
N ASN A 90 -11.89 9.76 14.37
CA ASN A 90 -11.52 8.93 15.50
C ASN A 90 -10.58 7.79 15.07
N TYR A 91 -9.68 7.44 15.98
CA TYR A 91 -8.92 6.19 15.88
C TYR A 91 -9.79 5.00 16.26
N VAL A 92 -9.49 3.84 15.72
CA VAL A 92 -10.10 2.59 16.19
C VAL A 92 -9.49 2.24 17.54
N PRO A 93 -10.29 1.92 18.57
CA PRO A 93 -9.74 1.46 19.84
C PRO A 93 -8.96 0.15 19.68
N SER A 94 -7.78 0.07 20.29
CA SER A 94 -7.03 -1.17 20.46
C SER A 94 -7.58 -1.95 21.67
N HIS A 95 -7.55 -3.28 21.58
CA HIS A 95 -7.86 -4.16 22.71
C HIS A 95 -6.65 -4.38 23.63
N GLY A 96 -5.46 -3.92 23.22
CA GLY A 96 -4.23 -3.97 24.01
C GLY A 96 -3.52 -5.32 24.06
N GLU A 97 -4.07 -6.35 23.45
CA GLU A 97 -3.51 -7.70 23.44
C GLU A 97 -3.11 -8.13 22.02
N THR A 98 -2.02 -8.91 21.92
CA THR A 98 -1.60 -9.49 20.65
C THR A 98 -2.50 -10.69 20.33
N PRO A 99 -3.29 -10.65 19.25
CA PRO A 99 -4.14 -11.79 18.89
C PRO A 99 -3.29 -12.97 18.41
N HIS A 100 -3.83 -14.19 18.57
CA HIS A 100 -3.21 -15.37 17.99
C HIS A 100 -3.39 -15.38 16.46
N ASN A 101 -2.29 -15.36 15.73
CA ASN A 101 -2.28 -15.35 14.28
C ASN A 101 -2.02 -16.77 13.74
N GLN A 102 -3.06 -17.41 13.27
CA GLN A 102 -2.99 -18.78 12.76
C GLN A 102 -2.53 -18.77 11.29
N MET A 103 -1.79 -19.81 10.91
CA MET A 103 -1.52 -20.09 9.51
C MET A 103 -2.74 -20.80 8.88
N GLN A 104 -3.21 -20.23 7.78
CA GLN A 104 -4.34 -20.75 6.99
C GLN A 104 -3.79 -21.42 5.74
N GLU A 105 -4.23 -22.64 5.47
CA GLU A 105 -3.93 -23.29 4.20
C GLU A 105 -4.75 -22.66 3.07
N ILE A 106 -4.04 -22.25 2.02
CA ILE A 106 -4.62 -21.73 0.78
C ILE A 106 -4.49 -22.83 -0.28
N PRO A 107 -5.58 -23.33 -0.81
CA PRO A 107 -5.53 -24.38 -1.84
C PRO A 107 -4.91 -23.83 -3.12
N GLY A 108 -4.09 -24.63 -3.77
CA GLY A 108 -3.52 -24.29 -5.06
C GLY A 108 -4.59 -24.07 -6.13
N GLY A 109 -4.18 -23.56 -7.29
CA GLY A 109 -5.07 -23.32 -8.41
C GLY A 109 -4.46 -22.49 -9.51
N LEU A 110 -5.15 -22.38 -10.62
CA LEU A 110 -4.79 -21.46 -11.71
C LEU A 110 -5.24 -20.05 -11.33
N VAL A 111 -4.32 -19.10 -11.35
CA VAL A 111 -4.56 -17.66 -11.14
C VAL A 111 -4.32 -16.94 -12.46
N LYS A 112 -5.20 -16.01 -12.76
CA LYS A 112 -5.06 -15.13 -13.90
C LYS A 112 -4.86 -13.70 -13.42
N LEU A 113 -3.66 -13.19 -13.58
CA LEU A 113 -3.31 -11.79 -13.31
C LEU A 113 -3.68 -10.92 -14.51
N GLY A 114 -4.06 -9.70 -14.22
CA GLY A 114 -4.40 -8.68 -15.19
C GLY A 114 -5.89 -8.37 -15.27
N LYS A 115 -6.17 -7.11 -15.52
CA LYS A 115 -7.51 -6.54 -15.64
C LYS A 115 -8.08 -6.83 -17.03
N LYS A 116 -9.35 -7.17 -17.09
CA LYS A 116 -10.06 -7.35 -18.37
C LYS A 116 -10.38 -5.99 -18.99
N GLU A 117 -10.25 -5.86 -20.30
CA GLU A 117 -10.57 -4.62 -21.02
C GLU A 117 -12.04 -4.19 -20.89
N ASN A 118 -12.94 -5.17 -20.71
CA ASN A 118 -14.37 -4.90 -20.52
C ASN A 118 -14.79 -4.74 -19.06
N ASP A 119 -13.84 -4.61 -18.12
CA ASP A 119 -14.15 -4.28 -16.73
C ASP A 119 -14.74 -2.87 -16.64
N LEU A 120 -15.77 -2.71 -15.81
CA LEU A 120 -16.49 -1.44 -15.67
C LEU A 120 -15.76 -0.42 -14.80
N THR A 121 -14.71 -0.85 -14.09
CA THR A 121 -13.91 0.04 -13.25
C THR A 121 -12.72 0.59 -14.01
N PHE A 122 -12.27 1.79 -13.63
CA PHE A 122 -11.02 2.36 -14.13
C PHE A 122 -9.83 1.43 -13.83
N GLY A 123 -8.84 1.41 -14.71
CA GLY A 123 -7.59 0.71 -14.51
C GLY A 123 -6.41 1.53 -15.06
N TRP A 124 -5.30 1.48 -14.33
CA TRP A 124 -4.02 2.00 -14.78
C TRP A 124 -3.40 1.05 -15.82
N ASP A 125 -2.47 1.55 -16.61
CA ASP A 125 -1.82 0.76 -17.66
C ASP A 125 -1.14 -0.50 -17.11
N SER A 126 -0.52 -0.45 -15.93
CA SER A 126 0.13 -1.57 -15.25
C SER A 126 -0.83 -2.69 -14.82
N GLU A 127 -2.13 -2.42 -14.77
CA GLU A 127 -3.15 -3.43 -14.46
C GLU A 127 -3.51 -4.30 -15.67
N TYR A 128 -3.23 -3.82 -16.89
CA TYR A 128 -3.55 -4.53 -18.13
C TYR A 128 -2.40 -5.44 -18.58
N GLY A 129 -2.74 -6.39 -19.40
CA GLY A 129 -1.95 -7.54 -19.77
C GLY A 129 -2.55 -8.82 -19.21
N SER A 130 -1.92 -9.95 -19.43
CA SER A 130 -2.45 -11.22 -18.93
C SER A 130 -1.35 -12.22 -18.65
N LEU A 131 -1.38 -12.80 -17.45
CA LEU A 131 -0.48 -13.87 -17.06
C LEU A 131 -1.25 -14.94 -16.31
N GLU A 132 -1.18 -16.19 -16.79
CA GLU A 132 -1.75 -17.34 -16.11
C GLU A 132 -0.64 -18.10 -15.38
N ILE A 133 -0.83 -18.32 -14.07
CA ILE A 133 0.13 -19.00 -13.20
C ILE A 133 -0.57 -20.07 -12.39
N VAL A 134 0.01 -21.27 -12.35
CA VAL A 134 -0.41 -22.32 -11.41
C VAL A 134 0.26 -22.09 -10.06
N VAL A 135 -0.53 -21.72 -9.08
CA VAL A 135 -0.09 -21.58 -7.69
C VAL A 135 -0.20 -22.92 -6.99
N ARG A 136 0.86 -23.36 -6.31
CA ARG A 136 0.82 -24.55 -5.45
C ARG A 136 0.11 -24.22 -4.13
N PRO A 137 -0.44 -25.23 -3.41
CA PRO A 137 -0.95 -25.00 -2.07
C PRO A 137 0.16 -24.42 -1.16
N PHE A 138 -0.22 -23.51 -0.28
CA PHE A 138 0.70 -22.86 0.65
C PHE A 138 -0.03 -22.45 1.94
N LEU A 139 0.73 -22.13 2.97
CA LEU A 139 0.21 -21.55 4.21
C LEU A 139 0.43 -20.03 4.20
N ALA A 140 -0.56 -19.27 4.66
CA ALA A 140 -0.42 -17.83 4.90
C ALA A 140 -0.97 -17.47 6.29
N SER A 141 -0.38 -16.46 6.95
CA SER A 141 -0.93 -15.97 8.21
C SER A 141 -2.33 -15.38 7.97
N LYS A 142 -3.29 -15.77 8.81
CA LYS A 142 -4.68 -15.34 8.66
C LYS A 142 -4.82 -13.82 8.70
N ASN A 143 -4.08 -13.19 9.59
CA ASN A 143 -4.03 -11.75 9.76
C ASN A 143 -2.71 -11.16 9.24
N LEU A 144 -2.69 -9.87 8.98
CA LEU A 144 -1.45 -9.09 8.89
C LEU A 144 -0.63 -9.27 10.17
N ILE A 145 0.71 -9.19 10.06
CA ILE A 145 1.57 -9.23 11.25
C ILE A 145 1.31 -7.99 12.09
N THR A 146 1.05 -8.22 13.38
CA THR A 146 0.67 -7.16 14.32
C THR A 146 1.87 -6.48 14.97
N ASN A 147 1.65 -5.29 15.54
CA ASN A 147 2.66 -4.63 16.37
C ASN A 147 3.14 -5.54 17.52
N GLY A 148 2.23 -6.30 18.13
CA GLY A 148 2.62 -7.22 19.20
C GLY A 148 3.48 -8.40 18.76
N GLU A 149 3.23 -8.94 17.55
CA GLU A 149 4.08 -9.97 16.96
C GLU A 149 5.45 -9.39 16.58
N PHE A 150 5.46 -8.23 15.97
CA PHE A 150 6.70 -7.56 15.57
C PHE A 150 7.54 -7.09 16.76
N LEU A 151 6.90 -6.72 17.88
CA LEU A 151 7.58 -6.39 19.12
C LEU A 151 8.42 -7.55 19.65
N ARG A 152 7.96 -8.78 19.49
CA ARG A 152 8.75 -9.97 19.85
C ARG A 152 10.03 -10.09 19.02
N PHE A 153 9.96 -9.78 17.73
CA PHE A 153 11.14 -9.72 16.86
C PHE A 153 12.12 -8.64 17.32
N VAL A 154 11.63 -7.44 17.64
CA VAL A 154 12.48 -6.34 18.16
C VAL A 154 13.15 -6.76 19.47
N GLN A 155 12.39 -7.30 20.41
CA GLN A 155 12.88 -7.77 21.73
C GLN A 155 13.83 -8.96 21.62
N ALA A 156 13.72 -9.77 20.59
CA ALA A 156 14.64 -10.88 20.29
C ALA A 156 15.97 -10.42 19.64
N GLY A 157 16.22 -9.10 19.56
CA GLY A 157 17.40 -8.55 18.91
C GLY A 157 17.33 -8.55 17.37
N GLY A 158 16.13 -8.52 16.81
CA GLY A 158 15.89 -8.60 15.38
C GLY A 158 16.61 -7.52 14.57
N TYR A 159 16.79 -6.35 15.13
CA TYR A 159 17.56 -5.25 14.52
C TYR A 159 19.07 -5.31 14.81
N GLU A 160 19.51 -6.20 15.68
CA GLU A 160 20.91 -6.34 16.06
C GLU A 160 21.61 -7.48 15.30
N ASN A 161 20.87 -8.54 14.94
CA ASN A 161 21.40 -9.71 14.27
C ASN A 161 21.36 -9.56 12.75
N SER A 162 22.54 -9.43 12.13
CA SER A 162 22.71 -9.30 10.67
C SER A 162 22.25 -10.53 9.86
N GLU A 163 22.09 -11.69 10.49
CA GLU A 163 21.65 -12.92 9.81
C GLU A 163 20.20 -12.85 9.30
N TYR A 164 19.39 -11.96 9.88
CA TYR A 164 18.01 -11.74 9.43
C TYR A 164 17.90 -10.77 8.26
N TRP A 165 19.00 -10.05 7.96
CA TRP A 165 19.02 -9.01 6.93
C TRP A 165 19.88 -9.41 5.74
N HIS A 166 19.38 -9.23 4.53
CA HIS A 166 20.22 -9.38 3.34
C HIS A 166 21.21 -8.22 3.22
N GLY A 167 22.32 -8.40 2.48
CA GLY A 167 23.43 -7.46 2.51
C GLY A 167 23.08 -5.99 2.21
N GLU A 168 22.12 -5.72 1.32
CA GLU A 168 21.66 -4.37 1.03
C GLU A 168 20.83 -3.81 2.17
N SER A 169 19.87 -4.58 2.67
CA SER A 169 18.98 -4.16 3.77
C SER A 169 19.75 -3.93 5.06
N TRP A 170 20.80 -4.74 5.33
CA TRP A 170 21.67 -4.53 6.48
C TRP A 170 22.44 -3.21 6.36
N ARG A 171 23.02 -2.92 5.18
CA ARG A 171 23.72 -1.64 4.94
C ARG A 171 22.78 -0.46 5.11
N TRP A 172 21.58 -0.51 4.54
CA TRP A 172 20.55 0.50 4.71
C TRP A 172 20.22 0.71 6.19
N LYS A 173 19.96 -0.36 6.93
CA LYS A 173 19.66 -0.33 8.36
C LYS A 173 20.75 0.34 9.18
N GLN A 174 22.04 0.01 8.89
CA GLN A 174 23.18 0.62 9.58
C GLN A 174 23.37 2.11 9.23
N GLN A 175 23.27 2.46 7.96
CA GLN A 175 23.45 3.85 7.49
C GLN A 175 22.37 4.78 8.07
N ASN A 176 21.15 4.30 8.24
CA ASN A 176 20.04 5.06 8.78
C ASN A 176 19.84 4.85 10.29
N ASN A 177 20.71 4.09 10.94
CA ASN A 177 20.65 3.77 12.39
C ASN A 177 19.26 3.30 12.85
N VAL A 178 18.60 2.47 12.05
CA VAL A 178 17.25 1.97 12.35
C VAL A 178 17.33 0.89 13.42
N GLN A 179 16.52 1.03 14.48
CA GLN A 179 16.49 0.10 15.62
C GLN A 179 15.08 -0.45 15.94
N HIS A 180 14.07 0.11 15.32
CA HIS A 180 12.66 -0.28 15.48
C HIS A 180 11.85 0.32 14.31
N PRO A 181 10.58 -0.07 14.10
CA PRO A 181 9.72 0.51 13.09
C PRO A 181 9.64 2.04 13.16
N LYS A 182 9.58 2.70 12.01
CA LYS A 182 9.63 4.16 11.85
C LYS A 182 8.66 4.93 12.74
N PHE A 183 7.44 4.39 12.91
CA PHE A 183 6.37 5.06 13.65
C PHE A 183 6.25 4.58 15.10
N TRP A 184 7.22 3.86 15.59
CA TRP A 184 7.37 3.58 17.00
C TRP A 184 8.28 4.61 17.65
N LEU A 185 7.92 5.08 18.82
CA LEU A 185 8.69 6.04 19.61
C LEU A 185 9.14 5.34 20.89
N LEU A 186 10.44 5.23 21.07
CA LEU A 186 11.00 4.63 22.26
C LEU A 186 10.72 5.54 23.48
N GLU A 187 9.96 5.07 24.45
CA GLU A 187 9.67 5.78 25.69
C GLU A 187 10.74 5.49 26.76
N ASN A 188 11.11 4.21 26.87
CA ASN A 188 12.17 3.71 27.73
C ASN A 188 12.75 2.43 27.13
N SER A 189 13.72 1.80 27.79
CA SER A 189 14.51 0.69 27.25
C SER A 189 13.71 -0.47 26.62
N HIS A 190 12.40 -0.58 26.88
CA HIS A 190 11.58 -1.72 26.41
C HIS A 190 10.17 -1.34 25.99
N ASN A 191 9.74 -0.11 26.19
CA ASN A 191 8.39 0.35 25.88
C ASN A 191 8.39 1.32 24.73
N TYR A 192 7.44 1.11 23.83
CA TYR A 192 7.24 1.96 22.68
C TYR A 192 5.84 2.56 22.70
N LYS A 193 5.75 3.77 22.21
CA LYS A 193 4.51 4.43 21.81
C LYS A 193 4.37 4.42 20.29
N TYR A 194 3.20 4.68 19.82
CA TYR A 194 2.87 4.67 18.41
C TYR A 194 2.57 6.09 17.91
N ARG A 195 3.30 6.55 16.91
CA ARG A 195 3.04 7.81 16.22
C ARG A 195 1.92 7.59 15.20
N ALA A 196 0.68 7.86 15.59
CA ALA A 196 -0.46 7.94 14.69
C ALA A 196 -0.40 9.22 13.84
N THR A 197 -1.36 9.47 12.97
CA THR A 197 -1.31 10.64 12.06
C THR A 197 -1.32 11.97 12.83
N PHE A 198 -2.09 12.08 13.91
CA PHE A 198 -2.28 13.34 14.64
C PHE A 198 -1.85 13.27 16.12
N ASP A 199 -1.63 12.09 16.65
CA ASP A 199 -1.38 11.87 18.07
C ASP A 199 -0.27 10.84 18.31
N ILE A 200 0.17 10.75 19.56
CA ILE A 200 1.01 9.69 20.09
C ILE A 200 0.14 8.82 20.97
N LEU A 201 -0.01 7.55 20.62
CA LEU A 201 -0.82 6.57 21.32
C LEU A 201 0.05 5.57 22.07
N GLU A 202 -0.53 4.84 23.02
CA GLU A 202 0.07 3.59 23.49
C GLU A 202 0.22 2.64 22.29
N LEU A 203 1.27 1.82 22.26
CA LEU A 203 1.50 0.90 21.14
C LEU A 203 0.32 -0.09 21.00
N PRO A 204 -0.48 -0.01 19.92
CA PRO A 204 -1.65 -0.87 19.76
C PRO A 204 -1.22 -2.25 19.28
N LEU A 205 -1.11 -3.20 20.22
CA LEU A 205 -0.51 -4.52 19.97
C LEU A 205 -1.30 -5.38 18.97
N ASP A 206 -2.58 -5.12 18.80
CA ASP A 206 -3.51 -5.80 17.89
C ASP A 206 -3.67 -5.12 16.52
N TRP A 207 -3.07 -3.95 16.32
CA TRP A 207 -3.02 -3.33 15.00
C TRP A 207 -1.90 -3.93 14.16
N PRO A 208 -2.03 -3.99 12.82
CA PRO A 208 -0.95 -4.42 11.97
C PRO A 208 0.24 -3.46 12.06
N VAL A 209 1.45 -4.01 12.01
CA VAL A 209 2.69 -3.23 12.04
C VAL A 209 2.93 -2.55 10.70
N GLU A 210 3.33 -1.27 10.75
CA GLU A 210 3.77 -0.52 9.57
C GLU A 210 5.29 -0.52 9.50
N VAL A 211 5.82 -1.17 8.46
CA VAL A 211 7.26 -1.36 8.24
C VAL A 211 7.58 -1.28 6.76
N ASN A 212 8.82 -1.00 6.41
CA ASN A 212 9.26 -1.10 5.02
C ASN A 212 9.54 -2.56 4.62
N TYR A 213 9.85 -2.78 3.34
CA TYR A 213 10.09 -4.11 2.80
C TYR A 213 11.28 -4.82 3.45
N TYR A 214 12.37 -4.09 3.75
CA TYR A 214 13.54 -4.67 4.39
C TYR A 214 13.24 -5.21 5.79
N GLU A 215 12.46 -4.47 6.56
CA GLU A 215 12.02 -4.87 7.90
C GLU A 215 11.08 -6.08 7.85
N ALA A 216 10.15 -6.09 6.87
CA ALA A 216 9.25 -7.23 6.64
C ALA A 216 10.02 -8.51 6.28
N MET A 217 11.03 -8.39 5.41
CA MET A 217 11.89 -9.53 5.03
C MET A 217 12.74 -10.02 6.20
N ALA A 218 13.27 -9.11 7.03
CA ALA A 218 14.05 -9.49 8.22
C ALA A 218 13.18 -10.25 9.23
N TYR A 219 11.94 -9.82 9.44
CA TYR A 219 10.97 -10.54 10.27
C TYR A 219 10.69 -11.94 9.70
N CYS A 220 10.44 -12.03 8.39
CA CYS A 220 10.20 -13.32 7.72
C CYS A 220 11.39 -14.28 7.91
N GLN A 221 12.62 -13.78 7.75
CA GLN A 221 13.83 -14.58 7.96
C GLN A 221 13.95 -15.08 9.40
N TRP A 222 13.69 -14.20 10.38
CA TRP A 222 13.68 -14.57 11.80
C TRP A 222 12.65 -15.66 12.11
N GLN A 223 11.45 -15.58 11.50
CA GLN A 223 10.33 -16.47 11.73
C GLN A 223 10.43 -17.79 10.92
N GLY A 224 11.38 -17.89 9.98
CA GLY A 224 11.47 -19.02 9.05
C GLY A 224 10.33 -19.06 8.02
N THR A 225 9.82 -17.89 7.64
CA THR A 225 8.71 -17.69 6.69
C THR A 225 9.17 -16.83 5.50
N ARG A 226 8.25 -16.46 4.63
CA ARG A 226 8.48 -15.56 3.50
C ARG A 226 7.26 -14.66 3.26
N LEU A 227 7.40 -13.66 2.41
CA LEU A 227 6.27 -12.93 1.86
C LEU A 227 5.57 -13.74 0.76
N MET A 228 4.31 -13.45 0.50
CA MET A 228 3.58 -13.99 -0.65
C MET A 228 4.09 -13.37 -1.95
N THR A 229 3.99 -14.12 -3.05
CA THR A 229 4.06 -13.57 -4.40
C THR A 229 2.74 -12.92 -4.81
N GLU A 230 2.75 -12.12 -5.89
CA GLU A 230 1.52 -11.53 -6.47
C GLU A 230 0.47 -12.61 -6.81
N ALA A 231 0.89 -13.71 -7.41
CA ALA A 231 0.00 -14.81 -7.74
C ALA A 231 -0.58 -15.50 -6.50
N GLU A 232 0.22 -15.71 -5.45
CA GLU A 232 -0.25 -16.28 -4.18
C GLU A 232 -1.23 -15.36 -3.46
N TRP A 233 -0.98 -14.05 -3.45
CA TRP A 233 -1.90 -13.10 -2.86
C TRP A 233 -3.25 -13.08 -3.61
N ASN A 234 -3.22 -13.04 -4.94
CA ASN A 234 -4.44 -13.13 -5.74
C ASN A 234 -5.19 -14.45 -5.50
N ARG A 235 -4.46 -15.58 -5.37
CA ARG A 235 -5.07 -16.86 -5.04
C ARG A 235 -5.72 -16.85 -3.66
N ALA A 236 -5.06 -16.25 -2.68
CA ALA A 236 -5.59 -16.08 -1.33
C ALA A 236 -6.84 -15.18 -1.33
N TRP A 237 -6.83 -14.11 -2.12
CA TRP A 237 -7.98 -13.24 -2.30
C TRP A 237 -9.18 -13.98 -2.92
N GLU A 238 -8.97 -14.73 -4.03
CA GLU A 238 -9.99 -15.55 -4.65
C GLU A 238 -10.62 -16.55 -3.68
N PHE A 239 -9.78 -17.24 -2.91
CA PHE A 239 -10.21 -18.21 -1.90
C PHE A 239 -11.01 -17.56 -0.78
N SER A 240 -10.56 -16.42 -0.27
CA SER A 240 -11.17 -15.78 0.90
C SER A 240 -12.47 -15.05 0.59
N THR A 241 -12.61 -14.54 -0.63
CA THR A 241 -13.76 -13.72 -1.06
C THR A 241 -14.73 -14.45 -2.01
N ASN A 242 -14.43 -15.70 -2.38
CA ASN A 242 -15.16 -16.44 -3.45
C ASN A 242 -15.23 -15.64 -4.76
N ASN A 243 -14.18 -14.89 -5.10
CA ASN A 243 -14.13 -13.97 -6.25
C ASN A 243 -15.17 -12.85 -6.23
N GLN A 244 -15.73 -12.54 -5.09
CA GLN A 244 -16.69 -11.45 -4.97
C GLN A 244 -16.02 -10.18 -4.46
N ILE A 245 -16.05 -9.14 -5.27
CA ILE A 245 -15.72 -7.79 -4.82
C ILE A 245 -16.91 -7.30 -4.01
N THR A 246 -16.82 -7.40 -2.69
CA THR A 246 -17.86 -6.84 -1.82
C THR A 246 -17.69 -5.33 -1.79
N ARG A 247 -18.62 -4.60 -2.40
CA ARG A 247 -18.70 -3.14 -2.34
C ARG A 247 -19.22 -2.64 -0.98
N ASN A 248 -19.34 -3.51 -0.01
CA ASN A 248 -19.88 -3.17 1.30
C ASN A 248 -18.82 -2.50 2.16
N ASN A 249 -19.25 -1.57 3.00
CA ASN A 249 -18.49 -0.79 3.98
C ASN A 249 -17.80 -1.63 5.09
N ASN A 250 -17.42 -2.87 4.78
CA ASN A 250 -16.91 -3.84 5.74
C ASN A 250 -15.38 -3.83 5.85
N TYR A 251 -14.71 -2.89 5.20
CA TYR A 251 -13.26 -2.76 5.24
C TYR A 251 -12.84 -1.44 5.88
N ASN A 252 -11.64 -1.41 6.42
CA ASN A 252 -10.99 -0.17 6.84
C ASN A 252 -10.36 0.51 5.62
N LEU A 253 -11.18 1.28 4.91
CA LEU A 253 -10.89 2.01 3.67
C LEU A 253 -11.52 3.40 3.72
N ASN A 254 -11.20 4.23 2.73
CA ASN A 254 -11.85 5.51 2.47
C ASN A 254 -11.76 6.51 3.63
N LEU A 255 -10.65 6.49 4.39
CA LEU A 255 -10.46 7.35 5.56
C LEU A 255 -11.60 7.21 6.59
N LYS A 256 -12.26 6.05 6.62
CA LYS A 256 -13.33 5.75 7.59
C LYS A 256 -12.85 5.92 9.02
N TYR A 257 -11.64 5.49 9.27
CA TYR A 257 -10.84 5.79 10.44
C TYR A 257 -9.54 6.41 9.95
N ILE A 258 -8.86 7.11 10.82
CA ILE A 258 -7.58 7.76 10.50
C ILE A 258 -6.38 6.93 10.96
N SER A 259 -6.56 5.63 11.00
CA SER A 259 -5.58 4.68 11.49
C SER A 259 -5.83 3.29 10.94
N PRO A 260 -4.85 2.40 11.05
CA PRO A 260 -5.12 0.97 11.06
C PRO A 260 -6.16 0.60 12.14
N SER A 261 -6.68 -0.59 12.08
CA SER A 261 -7.63 -1.17 13.04
C SER A 261 -7.10 -2.50 13.56
N PRO A 262 -7.60 -3.01 14.69
CA PRO A 262 -7.31 -4.37 15.12
C PRO A 262 -7.48 -5.37 13.97
N VAL A 263 -6.50 -6.24 13.79
CA VAL A 263 -6.52 -7.22 12.71
C VAL A 263 -7.75 -8.12 12.81
N GLY A 264 -8.38 -8.41 11.68
CA GLY A 264 -9.58 -9.21 11.62
C GLY A 264 -10.86 -8.53 12.10
N MET A 265 -10.82 -7.24 12.46
CA MET A 265 -12.02 -6.49 12.88
C MET A 265 -13.04 -6.38 11.74
N PHE A 266 -12.57 -6.30 10.51
CA PHE A 266 -13.39 -6.18 9.29
C PHE A 266 -13.30 -7.42 8.40
N SER A 267 -12.88 -8.56 8.96
CA SER A 267 -12.75 -9.80 8.21
C SER A 267 -14.11 -10.39 7.87
N GLU A 268 -14.21 -10.89 6.67
CA GLU A 268 -15.33 -11.72 6.25
C GLU A 268 -15.02 -13.21 6.38
N ILE A 269 -15.99 -13.91 6.82
CA ILE A 269 -16.52 -15.26 6.63
C ILE A 269 -15.53 -16.44 6.57
N SER A 270 -14.50 -16.48 5.76
CA SER A 270 -13.55 -17.60 5.68
C SER A 270 -12.26 -17.18 4.97
N GLY A 271 -11.12 -17.73 5.38
CA GLY A 271 -9.84 -17.44 4.78
C GLY A 271 -9.07 -16.32 5.49
N LEU A 272 -8.34 -15.51 4.72
CA LEU A 272 -7.50 -14.44 5.26
C LEU A 272 -8.33 -13.19 5.55
N ALA A 273 -8.00 -12.51 6.65
CA ALA A 273 -8.62 -11.25 7.04
C ALA A 273 -7.86 -10.05 6.42
N ASP A 274 -8.54 -8.91 6.29
CA ASP A 274 -7.94 -7.63 5.89
C ASP A 274 -7.16 -7.69 4.55
N LEU A 275 -7.60 -8.50 3.59
CA LEU A 275 -7.00 -8.51 2.24
C LEU A 275 -7.33 -7.24 1.46
N GLN A 276 -8.30 -6.47 1.91
CA GLN A 276 -8.62 -5.14 1.39
C GLN A 276 -8.65 -4.13 2.53
N GLY A 277 -7.89 -3.05 2.37
CA GLY A 277 -7.82 -1.99 3.38
C GLY A 277 -6.95 -2.36 4.58
N ASN A 278 -7.09 -1.61 5.64
CA ASN A 278 -6.26 -1.65 6.83
C ASN A 278 -4.82 -1.19 6.54
N LEU A 279 -3.95 -2.03 6.01
CA LEU A 279 -2.64 -1.68 5.45
C LEU A 279 -2.42 -2.35 4.10
N TRP A 280 -1.67 -1.69 3.22
CA TRP A 280 -1.06 -2.35 2.07
C TRP A 280 -0.23 -3.55 2.53
N GLU A 281 -0.12 -4.57 1.69
CA GLU A 281 0.69 -5.75 1.96
C GLU A 281 1.90 -5.81 1.02
N TRP A 282 3.12 -5.81 1.58
CA TRP A 282 4.33 -6.10 0.81
C TRP A 282 4.31 -7.52 0.24
N LEU A 283 4.70 -7.63 -1.01
CA LEU A 283 4.87 -8.92 -1.71
C LEU A 283 6.35 -9.18 -2.03
N SER A 284 6.72 -10.45 -2.18
CA SER A 284 8.05 -10.84 -2.66
C SER A 284 8.25 -10.57 -4.16
N SER A 285 7.18 -10.29 -4.91
CA SER A 285 7.22 -9.96 -6.32
C SER A 285 7.74 -8.55 -6.53
N THR A 286 8.69 -8.41 -7.45
CA THR A 286 9.14 -7.12 -7.97
C THR A 286 8.10 -6.56 -8.92
N PHE A 287 7.92 -5.24 -8.93
CA PHE A 287 7.02 -4.58 -9.86
C PHE A 287 7.54 -4.74 -11.30
N SER A 288 6.79 -5.43 -12.14
CA SER A 288 7.18 -5.80 -13.50
C SER A 288 5.96 -5.78 -14.43
N PRO A 289 6.12 -5.56 -15.74
CA PRO A 289 5.00 -5.55 -16.65
C PRO A 289 4.39 -6.94 -16.79
N LEU A 290 3.06 -6.99 -16.91
CA LEU A 290 2.38 -8.22 -17.34
C LEU A 290 2.58 -8.45 -18.86
N PRO A 291 2.59 -9.70 -19.34
CA PRO A 291 2.63 -9.96 -20.77
C PRO A 291 1.49 -9.26 -21.50
N GLY A 292 1.81 -8.50 -22.53
CA GLY A 292 0.86 -7.66 -23.27
C GLY A 292 0.67 -6.25 -22.69
N PHE A 293 1.44 -5.85 -21.67
CA PHE A 293 1.46 -4.49 -21.18
C PHE A 293 1.77 -3.47 -22.30
N THR A 294 1.08 -2.35 -22.26
CA THR A 294 1.35 -1.19 -23.13
C THR A 294 1.21 0.08 -22.32
N THR A 295 2.25 0.90 -22.31
CA THR A 295 2.26 2.19 -21.61
C THR A 295 1.17 3.11 -22.15
N HIS A 296 0.43 3.78 -21.27
CA HIS A 296 -0.59 4.73 -21.68
C HIS A 296 0.06 6.05 -22.10
N TYR A 297 -0.26 6.52 -23.31
CA TYR A 297 0.37 7.69 -23.95
C TYR A 297 0.14 9.03 -23.24
N LEU A 298 -0.90 9.16 -22.42
CA LEU A 298 -1.19 10.39 -21.65
C LEU A 298 -0.44 10.43 -20.31
N TYR A 299 0.07 9.30 -19.82
CA TYR A 299 0.75 9.26 -18.54
C TYR A 299 1.81 8.14 -18.51
N GLU A 300 2.85 8.36 -19.31
CA GLU A 300 3.92 7.37 -19.50
C GLU A 300 4.76 7.13 -18.22
N ASP A 301 4.80 8.13 -17.35
CA ASP A 301 5.57 8.10 -16.09
C ASP A 301 4.89 7.31 -14.97
N GLN A 302 3.70 6.74 -15.19
CA GLN A 302 2.98 6.02 -14.13
C GLN A 302 3.60 4.67 -13.78
N SER A 303 4.06 3.91 -14.75
CA SER A 303 4.44 2.50 -14.54
C SER A 303 5.78 2.12 -15.14
N ALA A 304 5.99 2.41 -16.43
CA ALA A 304 7.12 1.89 -17.18
C ALA A 304 8.50 2.25 -16.60
N PRO A 305 8.75 3.47 -16.09
CA PRO A 305 10.02 3.82 -15.48
C PRO A 305 10.37 3.00 -14.23
N PHE A 306 9.35 2.43 -13.59
CA PHE A 306 9.48 1.69 -12.33
C PHE A 306 9.57 0.17 -12.50
N PHE A 307 9.56 -0.32 -13.73
CA PHE A 307 9.93 -1.70 -14.06
C PHE A 307 11.46 -1.88 -14.10
N ASP A 308 12.13 -1.36 -13.12
CA ASP A 308 13.60 -1.25 -13.03
C ASP A 308 14.24 -2.36 -12.18
N GLY A 309 13.45 -3.28 -11.67
CA GLY A 309 13.89 -4.35 -10.77
C GLY A 309 14.24 -3.90 -9.36
N LYS A 310 13.96 -2.63 -9.00
CA LYS A 310 14.26 -2.05 -7.68
C LYS A 310 13.01 -1.71 -6.87
N HIS A 311 11.82 -1.73 -7.50
CA HIS A 311 10.55 -1.48 -6.84
C HIS A 311 9.86 -2.78 -6.48
N GLN A 312 9.42 -2.88 -5.24
CA GLN A 312 8.67 -4.03 -4.72
C GLN A 312 7.17 -3.75 -4.78
N MET A 313 6.42 -4.79 -5.07
CA MET A 313 4.96 -4.68 -5.12
C MET A 313 4.34 -4.63 -3.74
N MET A 314 3.26 -3.86 -3.65
CA MET A 314 2.31 -3.92 -2.56
C MET A 314 0.88 -3.87 -3.08
N VAL A 315 -0.04 -4.51 -2.38
CA VAL A 315 -1.44 -4.72 -2.81
C VAL A 315 -2.44 -4.56 -1.67
N GLY A 316 -3.72 -4.52 -1.98
CA GLY A 316 -4.82 -4.59 -1.00
C GLY A 316 -5.34 -3.23 -0.53
N GLY A 317 -4.54 -2.19 -0.60
CA GLY A 317 -4.93 -0.87 -0.09
C GLY A 317 -4.72 -0.71 1.41
N SER A 318 -4.73 0.53 1.88
CA SER A 318 -4.66 0.89 3.30
C SER A 318 -5.97 1.53 3.79
N TRP A 319 -6.04 1.86 5.07
CA TRP A 319 -7.15 2.61 5.66
C TRP A 319 -7.40 3.98 4.97
N ALA A 320 -6.37 4.55 4.34
CA ALA A 320 -6.46 5.82 3.61
C ALA A 320 -6.85 5.63 2.14
N THR A 321 -6.70 4.43 1.59
CA THR A 321 -6.95 4.14 0.19
C THR A 321 -8.43 4.28 -0.16
N ASN A 322 -8.70 4.87 -1.31
CA ASN A 322 -10.07 5.00 -1.85
C ASN A 322 -10.09 4.78 -3.37
N GLY A 323 -11.28 4.68 -3.94
CA GLY A 323 -11.47 4.44 -5.36
C GLY A 323 -11.15 3.01 -5.80
N THR A 324 -10.50 2.87 -6.96
CA THR A 324 -10.20 1.56 -7.54
C THR A 324 -8.89 0.95 -7.05
N MET A 325 -8.11 1.69 -6.26
CA MET A 325 -6.79 1.25 -5.80
C MET A 325 -6.82 0.09 -4.79
N ALA A 326 -7.94 -0.17 -4.13
CA ALA A 326 -8.10 -1.34 -3.26
C ALA A 326 -8.62 -2.57 -3.99
N LEU A 327 -8.76 -2.54 -5.31
CA LEU A 327 -9.16 -3.70 -6.12
C LEU A 327 -7.99 -4.68 -6.25
N PRO A 328 -8.28 -5.99 -6.37
CA PRO A 328 -7.22 -7.02 -6.43
C PRO A 328 -6.33 -6.94 -7.69
N CYS A 329 -6.78 -6.25 -8.73
CA CYS A 329 -5.99 -6.01 -9.94
C CYS A 329 -5.08 -4.79 -9.83
N TYR A 330 -5.27 -3.91 -8.83
CA TYR A 330 -4.42 -2.74 -8.66
C TYR A 330 -3.03 -3.15 -8.17
N ARG A 331 -2.02 -2.64 -8.83
CA ARG A 331 -0.62 -3.01 -8.65
C ARG A 331 0.15 -1.78 -8.20
N ASN A 332 0.41 -1.66 -6.89
CA ASN A 332 1.18 -0.58 -6.30
C ASN A 332 2.65 -0.99 -6.11
N TRP A 333 3.53 -0.02 -6.01
CA TRP A 333 4.96 -0.26 -5.94
C TRP A 333 5.69 0.87 -5.21
N PHE A 334 6.76 0.52 -4.49
CA PHE A 334 7.69 1.46 -3.88
C PHE A 334 9.08 0.87 -3.75
N ARG A 335 10.08 1.72 -3.49
CA ARG A 335 11.42 1.28 -3.10
C ARG A 335 11.36 0.50 -1.80
N PRO A 336 12.24 -0.52 -1.59
CA PRO A 336 12.21 -1.37 -0.40
C PRO A 336 12.35 -0.63 0.93
N TYR A 337 12.98 0.51 0.93
CA TYR A 337 13.22 1.33 2.13
C TYR A 337 12.14 2.38 2.39
N PHE A 338 11.19 2.52 1.51
CA PHE A 338 10.16 3.56 1.59
C PHE A 338 9.11 3.20 2.64
N TYR A 339 8.55 4.23 3.27
CA TYR A 339 7.49 4.08 4.27
C TYR A 339 6.17 4.56 3.71
N GLN A 340 5.19 3.68 3.72
CA GLN A 340 3.79 3.95 3.42
C GLN A 340 2.91 3.39 4.54
N HIS A 341 1.58 3.48 4.42
CA HIS A 341 0.65 2.73 5.25
C HIS A 341 0.68 1.25 4.84
N VAL A 342 1.82 0.61 5.05
CA VAL A 342 2.09 -0.73 4.56
C VAL A 342 2.64 -1.64 5.65
N GLY A 343 2.08 -2.81 5.72
CA GLY A 343 2.53 -3.93 6.53
C GLY A 343 2.80 -5.15 5.67
N PHE A 344 2.62 -6.32 6.23
CA PHE A 344 2.84 -7.56 5.51
C PHE A 344 2.16 -8.74 6.19
N ARG A 345 2.10 -9.82 5.46
CA ARG A 345 1.61 -11.13 5.87
C ARG A 345 2.68 -12.17 5.58
N THR A 346 2.83 -13.17 6.45
CA THR A 346 3.80 -14.25 6.23
C THR A 346 3.18 -15.42 5.49
N ALA A 347 4.00 -16.13 4.74
CA ALA A 347 3.63 -17.36 4.03
C ALA A 347 4.69 -18.45 4.21
N MET A 348 4.29 -19.70 3.99
CA MET A 348 5.17 -20.88 3.97
C MET A 348 4.75 -21.80 2.82
N SER A 349 5.73 -22.39 2.17
CA SER A 349 5.48 -23.45 1.17
C SER A 349 5.14 -24.75 1.91
N LEU A 350 4.19 -25.52 1.35
CA LEU A 350 3.84 -26.88 1.81
C LEU A 350 4.72 -27.93 1.18
#